data_22c964c817d965bd04cd90644ca1a28f
#
_entry.id   22c964c817d965bd04cd90644ca1a28f
#
_cell.length_a   1.000
_cell.length_b   1.000
_cell.length_c   1.000
_cell.angle_alpha   90.00
_cell.angle_beta   90.00
_cell.angle_gamma   90.00
#
_symmetry.space_group_name_H-M   'P 1'
#
loop_
_entity.id
_entity.type
_entity.pdbx_description
1 polymer ?
#
loop_
_entity_poly.entity_id
_entity_poly.type
_entity_poly.pdbx_seq_one_letter_code
_entity_poly.pdbx_strand_id
1 'polypeptide(L)'
;MVANIPRVGMRMVKTALAVAICFLLYVLRGEEGVPIFSTIAAIICMQPYAENSIQVSINRIIGTLLALLVLYLIQYIPYQVRILRYLVISFAVIPVMYVTVLLKRTGASALAGIVLLSVCLSNVGYTPLEGAINRSVETIIGILVSLGVNNLHLPRKRTEDYLFVTGFDGALYDEKNGISPYASFELNQLLQDGLPFTIATERTPASLMADLKGLDLRLPVIAMDGAVLYDVKDKRYRATSGLPKEWVDRICTLVKEKEYHYFLNVVWQNVLLIYFGEFKNEVERELYLSNRRSPYRNYIYGEMPEDGVVVYILLVLQDADADGLEAELKEMDTEQELLFLRDK
;
A
#
# COMPACT_ATOMS: atom_id res chain seq x y z
N MET A 1 -5.79 -36.86 -2.99
CA MET A 1 -5.21 -35.51 -3.11
C MET A 1 -5.88 -34.80 -4.27
N VAL A 2 -6.82 -33.92 -4.01
CA VAL A 2 -7.41 -33.09 -5.07
C VAL A 2 -6.37 -32.02 -5.38
N ALA A 3 -5.78 -32.08 -6.59
CA ALA A 3 -4.84 -31.07 -7.04
C ALA A 3 -5.52 -29.70 -7.00
N ASN A 4 -5.04 -28.79 -6.14
CA ASN A 4 -5.53 -27.42 -6.08
C ASN A 4 -5.09 -26.71 -7.36
N ILE A 5 -5.95 -26.73 -8.39
CA ILE A 5 -5.70 -26.05 -9.67
C ILE A 5 -5.68 -24.54 -9.35
N PRO A 6 -4.59 -23.84 -9.63
CA PRO A 6 -4.49 -22.40 -9.37
C PRO A 6 -5.56 -21.65 -10.16
N ARG A 7 -6.27 -20.75 -9.50
CA ARG A 7 -7.33 -19.94 -10.14
C ARG A 7 -6.72 -19.00 -11.17
N VAL A 8 -7.40 -18.82 -12.29
CA VAL A 8 -7.00 -17.84 -13.32
C VAL A 8 -7.02 -16.44 -12.72
N GLY A 9 -5.86 -15.81 -12.64
CA GLY A 9 -5.72 -14.45 -12.10
C GLY A 9 -6.27 -13.40 -13.07
N MET A 10 -6.78 -12.29 -12.53
CA MET A 10 -7.34 -11.19 -13.30
C MET A 10 -6.37 -10.61 -14.34
N ARG A 11 -5.07 -10.62 -14.04
CA ARG A 11 -4.02 -10.23 -14.98
C ARG A 11 -4.02 -11.09 -16.24
N MET A 12 -4.20 -12.41 -16.10
CA MET A 12 -4.26 -13.33 -17.25
C MET A 12 -5.45 -12.99 -18.14
N VAL A 13 -6.61 -12.67 -17.53
CA VAL A 13 -7.82 -12.27 -18.27
C VAL A 13 -7.61 -10.96 -19.01
N LYS A 14 -7.04 -9.94 -18.35
CA LYS A 14 -6.71 -8.67 -18.97
C LYS A 14 -5.69 -8.81 -20.10
N THR A 15 -4.67 -9.65 -19.90
CA THR A 15 -3.68 -9.93 -20.95
C THR A 15 -4.31 -10.59 -22.16
N ALA A 16 -5.16 -11.59 -21.97
CA ALA A 16 -5.88 -12.24 -23.07
C ALA A 16 -6.80 -11.25 -23.81
N LEU A 17 -7.49 -10.38 -23.09
CA LEU A 17 -8.32 -9.33 -23.68
C LEU A 17 -7.48 -8.34 -24.51
N ALA A 18 -6.33 -7.90 -24.00
CA ALA A 18 -5.43 -7.00 -24.72
C ALA A 18 -4.90 -7.64 -26.01
N VAL A 19 -4.52 -8.92 -25.96
CA VAL A 19 -4.10 -9.68 -27.16
C VAL A 19 -5.23 -9.79 -28.17
N ALA A 20 -6.46 -10.09 -27.73
CA ALA A 20 -7.64 -10.15 -28.62
C ALA A 20 -7.91 -8.80 -29.30
N ILE A 21 -7.80 -7.69 -28.56
CA ILE A 21 -7.95 -6.34 -29.13
C ILE A 21 -6.84 -6.05 -30.15
N CYS A 22 -5.58 -6.46 -29.90
CA CYS A 22 -4.50 -6.30 -30.88
C CYS A 22 -4.79 -7.05 -32.16
N PHE A 23 -5.28 -8.29 -32.10
CA PHE A 23 -5.68 -9.03 -33.30
C PHE A 23 -6.86 -8.39 -34.04
N LEU A 24 -7.86 -7.90 -33.31
CA LEU A 24 -8.99 -7.19 -33.89
C LEU A 24 -8.52 -5.94 -34.67
N LEU A 25 -7.64 -5.14 -34.06
CA LEU A 25 -7.07 -3.96 -34.71
C LEU A 25 -6.22 -4.31 -35.94
N TYR A 26 -5.50 -5.43 -35.91
CA TYR A 26 -4.76 -5.92 -37.06
C TYR A 26 -5.68 -6.26 -38.24
N VAL A 27 -6.78 -6.98 -38.00
CA VAL A 27 -7.77 -7.30 -39.02
C VAL A 27 -8.44 -6.02 -39.59
N LEU A 28 -8.81 -5.07 -38.70
CA LEU A 28 -9.42 -3.81 -39.11
C LEU A 28 -8.48 -2.92 -39.94
N ARG A 29 -7.17 -3.08 -39.81
CA ARG A 29 -6.15 -2.40 -40.64
C ARG A 29 -5.88 -3.09 -41.96
N GLY A 30 -6.66 -4.09 -42.36
CA GLY A 30 -6.45 -4.84 -43.59
C GLY A 30 -5.30 -5.80 -43.60
N GLU A 31 -4.93 -6.32 -42.41
CA GLU A 31 -3.86 -7.28 -42.21
C GLU A 31 -2.45 -6.79 -42.58
N GLU A 32 -2.26 -5.47 -42.58
CA GLU A 32 -0.96 -4.86 -42.81
C GLU A 32 -0.03 -4.97 -41.60
N GLY A 33 1.21 -5.42 -41.83
CA GLY A 33 2.22 -5.60 -40.78
C GLY A 33 2.29 -7.01 -40.21
N VAL A 34 2.80 -7.16 -38.99
CA VAL A 34 2.97 -8.44 -38.31
C VAL A 34 2.41 -8.36 -36.87
N PRO A 35 1.24 -8.95 -36.58
CA PRO A 35 0.51 -8.75 -35.33
C PRO A 35 1.24 -9.29 -34.11
N ILE A 36 2.29 -10.11 -34.28
CA ILE A 36 3.09 -10.63 -33.19
C ILE A 36 3.77 -9.49 -32.37
N PHE A 37 4.06 -8.36 -33.00
CA PHE A 37 4.77 -7.27 -32.34
C PHE A 37 3.86 -6.45 -31.42
N SER A 38 2.62 -6.21 -31.84
CA SER A 38 1.61 -5.57 -30.99
C SER A 38 1.19 -6.46 -29.84
N THR A 39 1.02 -7.78 -30.08
CA THR A 39 0.64 -8.73 -29.04
C THR A 39 1.75 -8.94 -28.01
N ILE A 40 3.03 -9.09 -28.42
CA ILE A 40 4.16 -9.13 -27.50
C ILE A 40 4.29 -7.81 -26.71
N ALA A 41 4.07 -6.67 -27.36
CA ALA A 41 4.07 -5.38 -26.67
C ALA A 41 2.99 -5.33 -25.59
N ALA A 42 1.77 -5.76 -25.92
CA ALA A 42 0.65 -5.79 -24.98
C ALA A 42 0.94 -6.73 -23.78
N ILE A 43 1.47 -7.92 -24.01
CA ILE A 43 1.81 -8.88 -22.94
C ILE A 43 2.88 -8.31 -21.99
N ILE A 44 3.98 -7.75 -22.54
CA ILE A 44 5.10 -7.26 -21.74
C ILE A 44 4.70 -6.01 -20.95
N CYS A 45 3.89 -5.12 -21.57
CA CYS A 45 3.45 -3.88 -20.91
C CYS A 45 2.29 -4.10 -19.92
N MET A 46 1.66 -5.26 -19.88
CA MET A 46 0.63 -5.63 -18.92
C MET A 46 1.27 -5.98 -17.58
N GLN A 47 1.56 -4.97 -16.78
CA GLN A 47 2.12 -5.13 -15.44
C GLN A 47 1.02 -5.10 -14.37
N PRO A 48 1.29 -5.64 -13.14
CA PRO A 48 0.32 -5.61 -12.03
C PRO A 48 -0.13 -4.19 -11.68
N TYR A 49 0.77 -3.22 -11.80
CA TYR A 49 0.58 -1.82 -11.42
C TYR A 49 0.69 -0.90 -12.62
N ALA A 50 -0.16 0.14 -12.67
CA ALA A 50 -0.20 1.08 -13.79
C ALA A 50 1.14 1.82 -13.98
N GLU A 51 1.80 2.22 -12.88
CA GLU A 51 3.10 2.89 -12.92
C GLU A 51 4.19 2.01 -13.55
N ASN A 52 4.24 0.74 -13.17
CA ASN A 52 5.16 -0.22 -13.77
C ASN A 52 4.86 -0.44 -15.25
N SER A 53 3.57 -0.45 -15.64
CA SER A 53 3.17 -0.55 -17.05
C SER A 53 3.66 0.63 -17.87
N ILE A 54 3.56 1.86 -17.35
CA ILE A 54 4.06 3.07 -17.99
C ILE A 54 5.58 3.01 -18.12
N GLN A 55 6.30 2.62 -17.07
CA GLN A 55 7.75 2.54 -17.10
C GLN A 55 8.26 1.50 -18.10
N VAL A 56 7.63 0.32 -18.14
CA VAL A 56 7.95 -0.73 -19.12
C VAL A 56 7.63 -0.26 -20.54
N SER A 57 6.53 0.47 -20.75
CA SER A 57 6.14 1.05 -22.04
C SER A 57 7.18 2.05 -22.54
N ILE A 58 7.65 2.95 -21.68
CA ILE A 58 8.71 3.93 -22.00
C ILE A 58 10.00 3.19 -22.38
N ASN A 59 10.40 2.20 -21.59
CA ASN A 59 11.59 1.41 -21.88
C ASN A 59 11.50 0.70 -23.24
N ARG A 60 10.31 0.24 -23.61
CA ARG A 60 10.06 -0.40 -24.90
C ARG A 60 10.14 0.58 -26.06
N ILE A 61 9.59 1.79 -25.92
CA ILE A 61 9.71 2.86 -26.92
C ILE A 61 11.18 3.21 -27.15
N ILE A 62 11.94 3.46 -26.08
CA ILE A 62 13.37 3.78 -26.16
C ILE A 62 14.14 2.66 -26.87
N GLY A 63 13.92 1.40 -26.48
CA GLY A 63 14.56 0.25 -27.11
C GLY A 63 14.23 0.13 -28.60
N THR A 64 12.98 0.40 -28.99
CA THR A 64 12.56 0.36 -30.40
C THR A 64 13.25 1.49 -31.22
N LEU A 65 13.29 2.72 -30.68
CA LEU A 65 13.94 3.85 -31.35
C LEU A 65 15.44 3.62 -31.56
N LEU A 66 16.12 3.09 -30.55
CA LEU A 66 17.55 2.76 -30.65
C LEU A 66 17.80 1.66 -31.68
N ALA A 67 16.96 0.63 -31.72
CA ALA A 67 17.06 -0.44 -32.71
C ALA A 67 16.85 0.09 -34.15
N LEU A 68 15.93 1.04 -34.36
CA LEU A 68 15.70 1.69 -35.65
C LEU A 68 16.91 2.51 -36.11
N LEU A 69 17.53 3.25 -35.18
CA LEU A 69 18.74 4.01 -35.50
C LEU A 69 19.87 3.09 -36.03
N VAL A 70 20.08 1.96 -35.33
CA VAL A 70 21.09 1.00 -35.73
C VAL A 70 20.73 0.29 -37.04
N LEU A 71 19.45 -0.05 -37.25
CA LEU A 71 19.01 -0.61 -38.52
C LEU A 71 19.29 0.33 -39.70
N TYR A 72 19.04 1.64 -39.52
CA TYR A 72 19.37 2.64 -40.53
C TYR A 72 20.86 2.65 -40.92
N LEU A 73 21.74 2.42 -39.93
CA LEU A 73 23.16 2.30 -40.20
C LEU A 73 23.56 0.98 -40.89
N ILE A 74 22.91 -0.13 -40.50
CA ILE A 74 23.20 -1.47 -41.06
C ILE A 74 22.69 -1.63 -42.49
N GLN A 75 21.66 -0.90 -42.93
CA GLN A 75 21.12 -0.99 -44.29
C GLN A 75 22.14 -0.69 -45.39
N TYR A 76 23.19 0.06 -45.08
CA TYR A 76 24.26 0.35 -46.04
C TYR A 76 25.24 -0.81 -46.26
N ILE A 77 25.12 -1.94 -45.50
CA ILE A 77 25.97 -3.08 -45.64
C ILE A 77 25.42 -3.99 -46.76
N PRO A 78 26.23 -4.35 -47.79
CA PRO A 78 25.76 -5.19 -48.89
C PRO A 78 25.23 -6.54 -48.43
N TYR A 79 24.03 -6.93 -48.91
CA TYR A 79 23.35 -8.17 -48.58
C TYR A 79 24.11 -9.44 -48.98
N GLN A 80 25.09 -9.34 -49.90
CA GLN A 80 25.81 -10.45 -50.47
C GLN A 80 26.75 -11.15 -49.47
N VAL A 81 27.15 -10.47 -48.37
CA VAL A 81 28.07 -11.04 -47.37
C VAL A 81 27.30 -11.35 -46.08
N ARG A 82 26.59 -12.49 -46.05
CA ARG A 82 25.73 -12.90 -44.93
C ARG A 82 26.49 -12.97 -43.60
N ILE A 83 27.68 -13.54 -43.60
CA ILE A 83 28.49 -13.69 -42.36
C ILE A 83 28.87 -12.32 -41.78
N LEU A 84 29.31 -11.39 -42.63
CA LEU A 84 29.64 -10.02 -42.18
C LEU A 84 28.44 -9.30 -41.55
N ARG A 85 27.27 -9.47 -42.17
CA ARG A 85 26.04 -8.90 -41.67
C ARG A 85 25.68 -9.44 -40.28
N TYR A 86 25.72 -10.73 -40.06
CA TYR A 86 25.47 -11.34 -38.75
C TYR A 86 26.49 -10.88 -37.69
N LEU A 87 27.76 -10.77 -38.06
CA LEU A 87 28.77 -10.21 -37.16
C LEU A 87 28.47 -8.74 -36.76
N VAL A 88 28.14 -7.92 -37.76
CA VAL A 88 27.80 -6.50 -37.49
C VAL A 88 26.56 -6.39 -36.60
N ILE A 89 25.50 -7.15 -36.87
CA ILE A 89 24.31 -7.20 -36.02
C ILE A 89 24.68 -7.60 -34.58
N SER A 90 25.50 -8.64 -34.43
CA SER A 90 25.92 -9.12 -33.10
C SER A 90 26.70 -8.06 -32.33
N PHE A 91 27.64 -7.37 -32.98
CA PHE A 91 28.40 -6.28 -32.36
C PHE A 91 27.52 -5.04 -32.09
N ALA A 92 26.49 -4.79 -32.90
CA ALA A 92 25.57 -3.67 -32.72
C ALA A 92 24.71 -3.81 -31.46
N VAL A 93 24.56 -5.00 -30.90
CA VAL A 93 23.88 -5.21 -29.60
C VAL A 93 24.60 -4.46 -28.48
N ILE A 94 25.94 -4.42 -28.51
CA ILE A 94 26.75 -3.77 -27.46
C ILE A 94 26.43 -2.26 -27.33
N PRO A 95 26.57 -1.43 -28.37
CA PRO A 95 26.27 0.00 -28.26
C PRO A 95 24.77 0.27 -27.94
N VAL A 96 23.85 -0.55 -28.46
CA VAL A 96 22.42 -0.39 -28.14
C VAL A 96 22.17 -0.59 -26.64
N MET A 97 22.70 -1.68 -26.07
CA MET A 97 22.60 -1.92 -24.63
C MET A 97 23.32 -0.87 -23.81
N TYR A 98 24.51 -0.43 -24.24
CA TYR A 98 25.29 0.60 -23.56
C TYR A 98 24.56 1.95 -23.49
N VAL A 99 23.91 2.38 -24.57
CA VAL A 99 23.11 3.61 -24.60
C VAL A 99 21.94 3.53 -23.61
N THR A 100 21.29 2.38 -23.48
CA THR A 100 20.21 2.24 -22.46
C THR A 100 20.71 2.38 -21.04
N VAL A 101 21.93 1.91 -20.76
CA VAL A 101 22.60 2.10 -19.46
C VAL A 101 22.96 3.57 -19.21
N LEU A 102 23.51 4.26 -20.23
CA LEU A 102 23.80 5.70 -20.17
C LEU A 102 22.54 6.53 -19.88
N LEU A 103 21.42 6.15 -20.44
CA LEU A 103 20.10 6.77 -20.18
C LEU A 103 19.53 6.41 -18.81
N LYS A 104 20.26 5.66 -17.97
CA LYS A 104 19.79 5.14 -16.67
C LYS A 104 18.52 4.29 -16.76
N ARG A 105 18.35 3.59 -17.88
CA ARG A 105 17.18 2.73 -18.19
C ARG A 105 17.60 1.28 -18.42
N THR A 106 18.26 0.69 -17.40
CA THR A 106 18.76 -0.71 -17.48
C THR A 106 17.70 -1.74 -17.82
N GLY A 107 16.44 -1.53 -17.39
CA GLY A 107 15.31 -2.37 -17.76
C GLY A 107 14.96 -2.36 -19.26
N ALA A 108 15.46 -1.38 -20.04
CA ALA A 108 15.28 -1.32 -21.49
C ALA A 108 16.32 -2.13 -22.26
N SER A 109 17.45 -2.52 -21.65
CA SER A 109 18.59 -3.11 -22.35
C SER A 109 18.25 -4.42 -23.07
N ALA A 110 17.65 -5.38 -22.37
CA ALA A 110 17.25 -6.65 -22.96
C ALA A 110 16.19 -6.47 -24.07
N LEU A 111 15.20 -5.57 -23.84
CA LEU A 111 14.16 -5.27 -24.82
C LEU A 111 14.75 -4.62 -26.08
N ALA A 112 15.68 -3.69 -25.94
CA ALA A 112 16.37 -3.06 -27.07
C ALA A 112 17.14 -4.06 -27.92
N GLY A 113 17.85 -5.00 -27.29
CA GLY A 113 18.53 -6.11 -27.98
C GLY A 113 17.58 -7.01 -28.73
N ILE A 114 16.48 -7.45 -28.11
CA ILE A 114 15.44 -8.29 -28.76
C ILE A 114 14.81 -7.56 -29.94
N VAL A 115 14.49 -6.26 -29.80
CA VAL A 115 13.94 -5.46 -30.86
C VAL A 115 14.92 -5.33 -32.03
N LEU A 116 16.19 -5.01 -31.75
CA LEU A 116 17.24 -4.93 -32.76
C LEU A 116 17.34 -6.24 -33.57
N LEU A 117 17.48 -7.38 -32.90
CA LEU A 117 17.61 -8.68 -33.56
C LEU A 117 16.38 -9.01 -34.42
N SER A 118 15.18 -8.79 -33.86
CA SER A 118 13.97 -9.10 -34.59
C SER A 118 13.72 -8.20 -35.79
N VAL A 119 14.14 -6.92 -35.74
CA VAL A 119 14.07 -6.02 -36.90
C VAL A 119 15.11 -6.38 -37.98
N CYS A 120 16.33 -6.65 -37.55
CA CYS A 120 17.43 -6.97 -38.48
C CYS A 120 17.27 -8.34 -39.15
N LEU A 121 16.57 -9.30 -38.52
CA LEU A 121 16.42 -10.67 -39.01
C LEU A 121 15.06 -10.93 -39.70
N SER A 122 14.09 -10.02 -39.59
CA SER A 122 12.77 -10.15 -40.26
C SER A 122 12.93 -9.91 -41.76
N ASN A 123 12.96 -10.96 -42.54
CA ASN A 123 13.03 -10.92 -44.00
C ASN A 123 11.62 -10.91 -44.64
N VAL A 124 10.72 -10.09 -44.17
CA VAL A 124 9.34 -10.06 -44.70
C VAL A 124 9.25 -8.93 -45.72
N GLY A 125 9.45 -9.23 -47.03
CA GLY A 125 8.98 -8.49 -48.21
C GLY A 125 8.96 -6.95 -48.25
N TYR A 126 9.35 -6.29 -47.20
CA TYR A 126 9.37 -4.84 -47.04
C TYR A 126 10.79 -4.29 -47.18
N THR A 127 10.88 -3.04 -47.62
CA THR A 127 12.15 -2.30 -47.46
C THR A 127 12.48 -2.19 -45.97
N PRO A 128 13.78 -2.11 -45.60
CA PRO A 128 14.17 -1.98 -44.18
C PRO A 128 13.48 -0.85 -43.44
N LEU A 129 13.20 0.26 -44.12
CA LEU A 129 12.52 1.42 -43.55
C LEU A 129 11.02 1.15 -43.32
N GLU A 130 10.32 0.55 -44.29
CA GLU A 130 8.91 0.18 -44.14
C GLU A 130 8.71 -0.85 -43.03
N GLY A 131 9.57 -1.86 -42.96
CA GLY A 131 9.58 -2.84 -41.88
C GLY A 131 9.78 -2.20 -40.51
N ALA A 132 10.66 -1.20 -40.43
CA ALA A 132 10.93 -0.47 -39.21
C ALA A 132 9.74 0.40 -38.77
N ILE A 133 9.12 1.09 -39.70
CA ILE A 133 7.92 1.93 -39.44
C ILE A 133 6.75 1.04 -38.98
N ASN A 134 6.44 -0.03 -39.72
CA ASN A 134 5.37 -0.96 -39.37
C ASN A 134 5.57 -1.55 -37.96
N ARG A 135 6.79 -1.92 -37.62
CA ARG A 135 7.11 -2.43 -36.29
C ARG A 135 6.90 -1.38 -35.20
N SER A 136 7.27 -0.13 -35.46
CA SER A 136 7.04 0.96 -34.49
C SER A 136 5.56 1.18 -34.24
N VAL A 137 4.78 1.21 -35.29
CA VAL A 137 3.31 1.35 -35.24
C VAL A 137 2.70 0.19 -34.46
N GLU A 138 3.06 -1.05 -34.77
CA GLU A 138 2.61 -2.24 -34.05
C GLU A 138 2.97 -2.17 -32.54
N THR A 139 4.20 -1.77 -32.24
CA THR A 139 4.63 -1.64 -30.84
C THR A 139 3.81 -0.58 -30.10
N ILE A 140 3.57 0.57 -30.70
CA ILE A 140 2.74 1.66 -30.12
C ILE A 140 1.31 1.17 -29.89
N ILE A 141 0.71 0.48 -30.87
CA ILE A 141 -0.64 -0.12 -30.73
C ILE A 141 -0.69 -1.04 -29.52
N GLY A 142 0.26 -1.97 -29.40
CA GLY A 142 0.32 -2.89 -28.27
C GLY A 142 0.46 -2.20 -26.92
N ILE A 143 1.26 -1.12 -26.84
CA ILE A 143 1.42 -0.30 -25.65
C ILE A 143 0.11 0.40 -25.28
N LEU A 144 -0.53 1.07 -26.25
CA LEU A 144 -1.78 1.79 -26.00
C LEU A 144 -2.90 0.85 -25.55
N VAL A 145 -3.03 -0.30 -26.21
CA VAL A 145 -4.00 -1.33 -25.83
C VAL A 145 -3.73 -1.84 -24.42
N SER A 146 -2.47 -2.16 -24.09
CA SER A 146 -2.16 -2.66 -22.76
C SER A 146 -2.44 -1.64 -21.66
N LEU A 147 -2.09 -0.37 -21.87
CA LEU A 147 -2.37 0.69 -20.91
C LEU A 147 -3.89 0.94 -20.75
N GLY A 148 -4.63 0.93 -21.85
CA GLY A 148 -6.09 1.07 -21.85
C GLY A 148 -6.76 -0.08 -21.09
N VAL A 149 -6.41 -1.34 -21.40
CA VAL A 149 -6.97 -2.51 -20.74
C VAL A 149 -6.53 -2.61 -19.27
N ASN A 150 -5.29 -2.21 -18.96
CA ASN A 150 -4.82 -2.23 -17.58
C ASN A 150 -5.59 -1.25 -16.69
N ASN A 151 -6.00 -0.13 -17.25
CA ASN A 151 -6.81 0.88 -16.54
C ASN A 151 -8.30 0.49 -16.41
N LEU A 152 -8.77 -0.56 -17.08
CA LEU A 152 -10.13 -1.07 -16.93
C LEU A 152 -10.29 -1.75 -15.55
N HIS A 153 -11.15 -1.19 -14.72
CA HIS A 153 -11.56 -1.78 -13.44
C HIS A 153 -12.61 -2.86 -13.71
N LEU A 154 -12.15 -4.10 -13.93
CA LEU A 154 -13.07 -5.24 -14.04
C LEU A 154 -13.62 -5.57 -12.65
N PRO A 155 -14.94 -5.79 -12.51
CA PRO A 155 -15.54 -6.09 -11.21
C PRO A 155 -14.94 -7.37 -10.65
N ARG A 156 -14.25 -7.25 -9.50
CA ARG A 156 -13.85 -8.40 -8.69
C ARG A 156 -15.07 -8.89 -7.91
N LYS A 157 -15.22 -10.21 -7.79
CA LYS A 157 -16.17 -10.78 -6.85
C LYS A 157 -15.81 -10.24 -5.46
N ARG A 158 -16.66 -9.40 -4.87
CA ARG A 158 -16.52 -8.94 -3.50
C ARG A 158 -16.54 -10.18 -2.58
N THR A 159 -15.51 -10.34 -1.80
CA THR A 159 -15.50 -11.25 -0.67
C THR A 159 -16.11 -10.49 0.50
N GLU A 160 -17.44 -10.40 0.53
CA GLU A 160 -18.18 -9.64 1.55
C GLU A 160 -18.17 -10.33 2.93
N ASP A 161 -17.68 -11.57 2.98
CA ASP A 161 -17.75 -12.44 4.15
C ASP A 161 -16.58 -12.28 5.14
N TYR A 162 -15.58 -11.46 4.84
CA TYR A 162 -14.38 -11.32 5.67
C TYR A 162 -14.00 -9.85 5.90
N LEU A 163 -13.84 -9.50 7.17
CA LEU A 163 -13.21 -8.26 7.59
C LEU A 163 -11.72 -8.51 7.86
N PHE A 164 -10.86 -7.77 7.20
CA PHE A 164 -9.43 -7.79 7.46
C PHE A 164 -9.08 -6.75 8.52
N VAL A 165 -8.51 -7.20 9.61
CA VAL A 165 -8.04 -6.35 10.70
C VAL A 165 -6.54 -6.58 10.87
N THR A 166 -5.74 -5.52 10.88
CA THR A 166 -4.30 -5.59 11.15
C THR A 166 -3.96 -4.78 12.40
N GLY A 167 -2.91 -5.20 13.11
CA GLY A 167 -2.28 -4.33 14.09
C GLY A 167 -1.65 -3.12 13.39
N PHE A 168 -1.59 -1.99 14.07
CA PHE A 168 -0.94 -0.80 13.52
C PHE A 168 0.57 -0.87 13.73
N ASP A 169 1.02 -0.87 14.96
CA ASP A 169 2.42 -0.89 15.34
C ASP A 169 3.07 -2.25 15.05
N GLY A 170 4.25 -2.23 14.48
CA GLY A 170 5.03 -3.42 14.14
C GLY A 170 4.50 -4.26 12.97
N ALA A 171 3.25 -4.05 12.50
CA ALA A 171 2.68 -4.74 11.35
C ALA A 171 2.55 -3.83 10.13
N LEU A 172 1.85 -2.71 10.26
CA LEU A 172 1.63 -1.74 9.18
C LEU A 172 2.56 -0.53 9.29
N TYR A 173 2.88 -0.12 10.48
CA TYR A 173 3.67 1.06 10.82
C TYR A 173 5.00 0.65 11.44
N ASP A 174 6.09 1.23 10.95
CA ASP A 174 7.44 1.12 11.50
C ASP A 174 7.83 2.45 12.15
N GLU A 175 8.35 2.42 13.38
CA GLU A 175 8.68 3.64 14.14
C GLU A 175 9.71 4.55 13.45
N LYS A 176 10.60 3.97 12.63
CA LYS A 176 11.67 4.72 11.97
C LYS A 176 11.25 5.26 10.60
N ASN A 177 10.42 4.50 9.89
CA ASN A 177 10.10 4.76 8.49
C ASN A 177 8.64 5.11 8.24
N GLY A 178 7.77 4.98 9.25
CA GLY A 178 6.33 5.11 9.10
C GLY A 178 5.71 3.98 8.26
N ILE A 179 4.59 4.26 7.62
CA ILE A 179 4.00 3.35 6.64
C ILE A 179 4.75 3.53 5.33
N SER A 180 5.30 2.44 4.76
CA SER A 180 6.05 2.54 3.52
C SER A 180 5.16 3.05 2.37
N PRO A 181 5.69 3.89 1.46
CA PRO A 181 4.93 4.38 0.30
C PRO A 181 4.36 3.25 -0.56
N TYR A 182 5.08 2.14 -0.65
CA TYR A 182 4.64 0.95 -1.35
C TYR A 182 3.41 0.30 -0.67
N ALA A 183 3.47 0.11 0.65
CA ALA A 183 2.35 -0.45 1.42
C ALA A 183 1.11 0.45 1.35
N SER A 184 1.28 1.77 1.45
CA SER A 184 0.20 2.74 1.32
C SER A 184 -0.47 2.68 -0.06
N PHE A 185 0.33 2.57 -1.13
CA PHE A 185 -0.17 2.47 -2.50
C PHE A 185 -0.97 1.17 -2.72
N GLU A 186 -0.40 0.02 -2.34
CA GLU A 186 -1.05 -1.28 -2.47
C GLU A 186 -2.36 -1.36 -1.68
N LEU A 187 -2.32 -0.91 -0.43
CA LEU A 187 -3.48 -0.93 0.44
C LEU A 187 -4.58 -0.03 -0.11
N ASN A 188 -4.25 1.17 -0.59
CA ASN A 188 -5.23 2.07 -1.19
C ASN A 188 -5.88 1.47 -2.45
N GLN A 189 -5.13 0.73 -3.28
CA GLN A 189 -5.72 0.00 -4.41
C GLN A 189 -6.72 -1.06 -3.95
N LEU A 190 -6.36 -1.85 -2.94
CA LEU A 190 -7.25 -2.85 -2.36
C LEU A 190 -8.50 -2.23 -1.74
N LEU A 191 -8.34 -1.10 -1.06
CA LEU A 191 -9.46 -0.34 -0.48
C LEU A 191 -10.39 0.23 -1.56
N GLN A 192 -9.84 0.72 -2.68
CA GLN A 192 -10.63 1.17 -3.83
C GLN A 192 -11.39 0.00 -4.49
N ASP A 193 -10.77 -1.17 -4.56
CA ASP A 193 -11.40 -2.41 -5.03
C ASP A 193 -12.48 -2.95 -4.04
N GLY A 194 -12.66 -2.30 -2.88
CA GLY A 194 -13.71 -2.60 -1.92
C GLY A 194 -13.31 -3.64 -0.86
N LEU A 195 -12.02 -3.81 -0.58
CA LEU A 195 -11.56 -4.66 0.53
C LEU A 195 -12.12 -4.13 1.85
N PRO A 196 -12.88 -4.94 2.63
CA PRO A 196 -13.27 -4.57 3.99
C PRO A 196 -12.05 -4.69 4.91
N PHE A 197 -11.44 -3.55 5.22
CA PHE A 197 -10.19 -3.49 5.97
C PHE A 197 -10.25 -2.42 7.04
N THR A 198 -9.73 -2.72 8.22
CA THR A 198 -9.52 -1.77 9.30
C THR A 198 -8.26 -2.09 10.10
N ILE A 199 -7.95 -1.23 11.06
CA ILE A 199 -6.77 -1.28 11.91
C ILE A 199 -7.22 -1.41 13.36
N ALA A 200 -6.48 -2.21 14.14
CA ALA A 200 -6.61 -2.29 15.59
C ALA A 200 -5.31 -1.80 16.24
N THR A 201 -5.41 -0.97 17.28
CA THR A 201 -4.25 -0.36 17.94
C THR A 201 -4.57 0.08 19.36
N GLU A 202 -3.56 0.07 20.21
CA GLU A 202 -3.60 0.67 21.55
C GLU A 202 -3.59 2.22 21.51
N ARG A 203 -3.12 2.80 20.40
CA ARG A 203 -2.98 4.25 20.28
C ARG A 203 -4.32 4.99 20.34
N THR A 204 -4.25 6.25 20.77
CA THR A 204 -5.40 7.15 20.72
C THR A 204 -5.70 7.57 19.28
N PRO A 205 -6.97 7.79 18.92
CA PRO A 205 -7.34 8.23 17.57
C PRO A 205 -6.56 9.48 17.11
N ALA A 206 -6.37 10.43 18.00
CA ALA A 206 -5.67 11.66 17.68
C ALA A 206 -4.20 11.41 17.27
N SER A 207 -3.51 10.48 17.95
CA SER A 207 -2.11 10.15 17.62
C SER A 207 -1.96 9.40 16.29
N LEU A 208 -3.00 8.69 15.85
CA LEU A 208 -3.01 7.98 14.58
C LEU A 208 -3.15 8.89 13.36
N MET A 209 -3.82 10.03 13.50
CA MET A 209 -4.21 10.87 12.37
C MET A 209 -3.04 11.34 11.50
N ALA A 210 -1.88 11.59 12.11
CA ALA A 210 -0.69 12.01 11.38
C ALA A 210 -0.09 10.84 10.56
N ASP A 211 -0.07 9.66 11.16
CA ASP A 211 0.58 8.47 10.59
C ASP A 211 -0.31 7.77 9.55
N LEU A 212 -1.64 7.91 9.66
CA LEU A 212 -2.60 7.40 8.67
C LEU A 212 -2.76 8.33 7.45
N LYS A 213 -2.06 9.45 7.42
CA LYS A 213 -2.13 10.39 6.31
C LYS A 213 -1.69 9.71 5.01
N GLY A 214 -2.62 9.63 4.05
CA GLY A 214 -2.37 8.96 2.76
C GLY A 214 -3.03 7.58 2.64
N LEU A 215 -3.67 7.06 3.68
CA LEU A 215 -4.52 5.88 3.61
C LEU A 215 -6.01 6.29 3.53
N ASP A 216 -6.70 5.74 2.52
CA ASP A 216 -8.16 5.96 2.30
C ASP A 216 -8.98 4.91 3.06
N LEU A 217 -8.85 4.88 4.39
CA LEU A 217 -9.62 3.96 5.24
C LEU A 217 -11.11 4.30 5.16
N ARG A 218 -11.93 3.29 4.90
CA ARG A 218 -13.39 3.43 4.78
C ARG A 218 -14.16 2.93 5.99
N LEU A 219 -13.56 2.05 6.76
CA LEU A 219 -14.12 1.51 7.99
C LEU A 219 -13.51 2.22 9.20
N PRO A 220 -14.28 2.35 10.30
CA PRO A 220 -13.74 2.89 11.54
C PRO A 220 -12.55 2.09 12.05
N VAL A 221 -11.57 2.76 12.62
CA VAL A 221 -10.41 2.16 13.28
C VAL A 221 -10.80 1.71 14.69
N ILE A 222 -10.33 0.54 15.09
CA ILE A 222 -10.43 0.02 16.45
C ILE A 222 -9.25 0.59 17.22
N ALA A 223 -9.47 1.52 18.12
CA ALA A 223 -8.42 2.22 18.85
C ALA A 223 -8.54 2.03 20.36
N MET A 224 -7.46 2.37 21.09
CA MET A 224 -7.42 2.30 22.55
C MET A 224 -7.80 0.90 23.06
N ASP A 225 -7.12 -0.14 22.55
CA ASP A 225 -7.33 -1.55 22.89
C ASP A 225 -8.76 -2.05 22.71
N GLY A 226 -9.49 -1.46 21.77
CA GLY A 226 -10.88 -1.81 21.49
C GLY A 226 -11.91 -0.96 22.22
N ALA A 227 -11.50 -0.05 23.09
CA ALA A 227 -12.41 0.81 23.82
C ALA A 227 -13.18 1.79 22.91
N VAL A 228 -12.66 2.09 21.72
CA VAL A 228 -13.32 3.02 20.81
C VAL A 228 -13.27 2.55 19.34
N LEU A 229 -14.34 2.82 18.62
CA LEU A 229 -14.39 2.80 17.16
C LEU A 229 -14.35 4.24 16.65
N TYR A 230 -13.30 4.58 15.91
CA TYR A 230 -13.09 5.94 15.44
C TYR A 230 -13.12 6.03 13.91
N ASP A 231 -13.97 6.88 13.39
CA ASP A 231 -14.03 7.18 11.97
C ASP A 231 -12.98 8.23 11.61
N VAL A 232 -11.96 7.79 10.89
CA VAL A 232 -10.81 8.63 10.50
C VAL A 232 -11.24 9.72 9.51
N LYS A 233 -12.21 9.42 8.64
CA LYS A 233 -12.70 10.34 7.60
C LYS A 233 -13.55 11.45 8.18
N ASP A 234 -14.55 11.07 8.98
CA ASP A 234 -15.48 11.99 9.61
C ASP A 234 -14.92 12.60 10.91
N LYS A 235 -13.77 12.08 11.40
CA LYS A 235 -13.13 12.46 12.65
C LYS A 235 -14.08 12.38 13.86
N ARG A 236 -14.76 11.25 13.98
CA ARG A 236 -15.79 11.03 15.01
C ARG A 236 -15.65 9.68 15.69
N TYR A 237 -15.93 9.65 16.97
CA TYR A 237 -16.15 8.42 17.72
C TYR A 237 -17.50 7.83 17.30
N ARG A 238 -17.50 6.63 16.67
CA ARG A 238 -18.70 5.93 16.25
C ARG A 238 -19.28 5.10 17.38
N ALA A 239 -18.41 4.53 18.18
CA ALA A 239 -18.77 3.81 19.39
C ALA A 239 -17.68 4.00 20.43
N THR A 240 -18.09 4.01 21.69
CA THR A 240 -17.21 4.10 22.86
C THR A 240 -17.69 3.10 23.87
N SER A 241 -16.81 2.16 24.26
CA SER A 241 -17.03 1.23 25.35
C SER A 241 -16.32 1.79 26.57
N GLY A 242 -17.08 2.41 27.45
CA GLY A 242 -16.53 2.99 28.68
C GLY A 242 -16.66 2.05 29.87
N LEU A 243 -15.90 2.33 30.90
CA LEU A 243 -16.04 1.68 32.19
C LEU A 243 -17.39 2.08 32.84
N PRO A 244 -18.13 1.14 33.44
CA PRO A 244 -19.30 1.46 34.22
C PRO A 244 -19.00 2.48 35.32
N LYS A 245 -19.86 3.43 35.56
CA LYS A 245 -19.64 4.49 36.54
C LYS A 245 -19.33 3.93 37.95
N GLU A 246 -19.99 2.85 38.32
CA GLU A 246 -19.74 2.18 39.61
C GLU A 246 -18.27 1.72 39.74
N TRP A 247 -17.68 1.17 38.67
CA TRP A 247 -16.30 0.77 38.64
C TRP A 247 -15.35 1.98 38.67
N VAL A 248 -15.66 3.03 37.94
CA VAL A 248 -14.86 4.28 37.98
C VAL A 248 -14.83 4.83 39.40
N ASP A 249 -15.96 4.92 40.06
CA ASP A 249 -16.06 5.45 41.43
C ASP A 249 -15.29 4.56 42.43
N ARG A 250 -15.43 3.24 42.31
CA ARG A 250 -14.71 2.27 43.18
C ARG A 250 -13.19 2.35 42.99
N ILE A 251 -12.74 2.31 41.75
CA ILE A 251 -11.30 2.38 41.41
C ILE A 251 -10.72 3.70 41.89
N CYS A 252 -11.36 4.82 41.58
CA CYS A 252 -10.91 6.14 42.01
C CYS A 252 -10.85 6.28 43.54
N THR A 253 -11.80 5.68 44.27
CA THR A 253 -11.80 5.68 45.74
C THR A 253 -10.64 4.87 46.27
N LEU A 254 -10.46 3.63 45.80
CA LEU A 254 -9.40 2.73 46.20
C LEU A 254 -8.01 3.33 45.94
N VAL A 255 -7.82 3.92 44.75
CA VAL A 255 -6.55 4.57 44.35
C VAL A 255 -6.26 5.78 45.22
N LYS A 256 -7.28 6.58 45.59
CA LYS A 256 -7.14 7.71 46.51
C LYS A 256 -6.80 7.26 47.94
N GLU A 257 -7.43 6.19 48.46
CA GLU A 257 -7.13 5.60 49.77
C GLU A 257 -5.70 5.11 49.89
N LYS A 258 -5.12 4.60 48.79
CA LYS A 258 -3.75 4.15 48.68
C LYS A 258 -2.75 5.30 48.39
N GLU A 259 -3.25 6.53 48.30
CA GLU A 259 -2.47 7.73 47.95
C GLU A 259 -1.78 7.66 46.56
N TYR A 260 -2.31 6.83 45.64
CA TYR A 260 -1.85 6.79 44.27
C TYR A 260 -2.50 7.90 43.42
N HIS A 261 -1.84 8.21 42.31
CA HIS A 261 -2.36 9.15 41.31
C HIS A 261 -2.87 8.40 40.09
N TYR A 262 -3.84 8.96 39.38
CA TYR A 262 -4.41 8.39 38.16
C TYR A 262 -4.64 9.45 37.09
N PHE A 263 -4.64 8.99 35.85
CA PHE A 263 -5.07 9.74 34.70
C PHE A 263 -6.37 9.11 34.15
N LEU A 264 -7.47 9.84 34.14
CA LEU A 264 -8.73 9.40 33.55
C LEU A 264 -8.79 9.79 32.09
N ASN A 265 -8.86 8.82 31.21
CA ASN A 265 -9.06 9.04 29.79
C ASN A 265 -10.56 9.02 29.48
N VAL A 266 -11.11 10.19 29.18
CA VAL A 266 -12.54 10.46 29.08
C VAL A 266 -12.88 10.90 27.65
N VAL A 267 -13.83 10.24 27.01
CA VAL A 267 -14.43 10.71 25.76
C VAL A 267 -15.64 11.58 26.11
N TRP A 268 -15.57 12.85 25.75
CA TRP A 268 -16.64 13.82 25.97
C TRP A 268 -16.80 14.71 24.75
N GLN A 269 -18.04 14.89 24.27
CA GLN A 269 -18.35 15.72 23.10
C GLN A 269 -17.45 15.47 21.88
N ASN A 270 -17.17 14.20 21.59
CA ASN A 270 -16.31 13.77 20.48
C ASN A 270 -14.82 14.15 20.62
N VAL A 271 -14.35 14.42 21.84
CA VAL A 271 -12.95 14.72 22.15
C VAL A 271 -12.46 13.80 23.25
N LEU A 272 -11.22 13.33 23.14
CA LEU A 272 -10.54 12.61 24.22
C LEU A 272 -9.86 13.63 25.13
N LEU A 273 -10.23 13.61 26.41
CA LEU A 273 -9.69 14.45 27.47
C LEU A 273 -9.04 13.57 28.52
N ILE A 274 -7.89 14.00 29.06
CA ILE A 274 -7.17 13.28 30.10
C ILE A 274 -7.22 14.09 31.39
N TYR A 275 -8.08 13.69 32.31
CA TYR A 275 -8.23 14.32 33.60
C TYR A 275 -7.19 13.80 34.58
N PHE A 276 -6.57 14.69 35.34
CA PHE A 276 -5.57 14.38 36.36
C PHE A 276 -5.64 15.33 37.56
N GLY A 277 -5.08 14.87 38.69
CA GLY A 277 -4.99 15.65 39.93
C GLY A 277 -3.54 16.00 40.26
N GLU A 278 -3.26 16.12 41.58
CA GLU A 278 -1.89 16.38 42.08
C GLU A 278 -1.01 15.16 41.89
N PHE A 279 0.17 15.34 41.30
CA PHE A 279 1.16 14.25 41.13
C PHE A 279 1.71 13.80 42.47
N LYS A 280 1.89 12.51 42.66
CA LYS A 280 2.40 11.90 43.88
C LYS A 280 3.89 11.57 43.78
N ASN A 281 4.39 11.38 42.55
CA ASN A 281 5.79 11.06 42.31
C ASN A 281 6.34 11.80 41.07
N GLU A 282 7.66 11.77 40.89
CA GLU A 282 8.32 12.46 39.78
C GLU A 282 8.08 11.76 38.43
N VAL A 283 7.88 10.44 38.41
CA VAL A 283 7.62 9.69 37.18
C VAL A 283 6.30 10.11 36.54
N GLU A 284 5.25 10.26 37.32
CA GLU A 284 3.95 10.77 36.86
C GLU A 284 4.09 12.17 36.25
N ARG A 285 4.87 13.03 36.93
CA ARG A 285 5.14 14.38 36.46
C ARG A 285 5.95 14.38 35.16
N GLU A 286 6.96 13.53 35.03
CA GLU A 286 7.73 13.36 33.80
C GLU A 286 6.86 12.84 32.67
N LEU A 287 6.01 11.86 32.92
CA LEU A 287 5.03 11.38 31.94
C LEU A 287 4.12 12.50 31.42
N TYR A 288 3.59 13.31 32.33
CA TYR A 288 2.81 14.49 31.96
C TYR A 288 3.64 15.49 31.15
N LEU A 289 4.84 15.85 31.62
CA LEU A 289 5.70 16.85 30.98
C LEU A 289 6.13 16.42 29.57
N SER A 290 6.42 15.13 29.36
CA SER A 290 6.80 14.58 28.07
C SER A 290 5.64 14.61 27.06
N ASN A 291 4.42 14.43 27.54
CA ASN A 291 3.23 14.28 26.71
C ASN A 291 2.37 15.57 26.57
N ARG A 292 2.46 16.52 27.52
CA ARG A 292 1.58 17.73 27.56
C ARG A 292 1.69 18.63 26.34
N ARG A 293 2.79 18.58 25.61
CA ARG A 293 3.01 19.35 24.38
C ARG A 293 2.57 18.60 23.12
N SER A 294 2.13 17.36 23.25
CA SER A 294 1.60 16.61 22.15
C SER A 294 0.30 17.26 21.65
N PRO A 295 0.16 17.57 20.36
CA PRO A 295 -1.09 18.11 19.83
C PRO A 295 -2.23 17.08 19.87
N TYR A 296 -1.94 15.85 20.30
CA TYR A 296 -2.86 14.71 20.31
C TYR A 296 -3.36 14.35 21.71
N ARG A 297 -2.95 15.08 22.76
CA ARG A 297 -3.34 14.79 24.16
C ARG A 297 -3.81 16.06 24.84
N ASN A 298 -5.05 16.04 25.32
CA ASN A 298 -5.67 17.16 26.01
C ASN A 298 -5.71 16.87 27.51
N TYR A 299 -4.73 17.37 28.26
CA TYR A 299 -4.66 17.22 29.70
C TYR A 299 -5.46 18.32 30.40
N ILE A 300 -6.32 17.93 31.34
CA ILE A 300 -7.16 18.84 32.15
C ILE A 300 -6.92 18.54 33.61
N TYR A 301 -6.49 19.54 34.34
CA TYR A 301 -6.38 19.47 35.81
C TYR A 301 -7.76 19.72 36.45
N GLY A 302 -8.24 18.72 37.21
CA GLY A 302 -9.52 18.80 37.90
C GLY A 302 -10.42 17.59 37.68
N GLU A 303 -11.72 17.78 37.96
CA GLU A 303 -12.73 16.75 37.89
C GLU A 303 -13.32 16.60 36.48
N MET A 304 -13.70 15.38 36.10
CA MET A 304 -14.33 15.11 34.81
C MET A 304 -15.82 15.54 34.83
N PRO A 305 -16.42 15.86 33.66
CA PRO A 305 -17.84 16.13 33.54
C PRO A 305 -18.67 14.87 33.83
N GLU A 306 -19.88 15.08 34.41
CA GLU A 306 -20.78 13.98 34.83
C GLU A 306 -21.21 13.06 33.66
N ASP A 307 -21.30 13.60 32.45
CA ASP A 307 -21.68 12.91 31.21
C ASP A 307 -20.46 12.40 30.41
N GLY A 308 -19.24 12.50 30.97
CA GLY A 308 -18.03 11.97 30.36
C GLY A 308 -17.96 10.45 30.43
N VAL A 309 -17.55 9.81 29.35
CA VAL A 309 -17.36 8.35 29.27
C VAL A 309 -15.89 8.03 29.53
N VAL A 310 -15.60 7.42 30.68
CA VAL A 310 -14.23 6.97 31.03
C VAL A 310 -13.91 5.72 30.22
N VAL A 311 -12.92 5.79 29.33
CA VAL A 311 -12.54 4.66 28.46
C VAL A 311 -11.42 3.82 29.06
N TYR A 312 -10.50 4.42 29.79
CA TYR A 312 -9.55 3.71 30.66
C TYR A 312 -8.94 4.63 31.73
N ILE A 313 -8.42 4.01 32.76
CA ILE A 313 -7.73 4.65 33.88
C ILE A 313 -6.27 4.21 33.80
N LEU A 314 -5.35 5.18 33.68
CA LEU A 314 -3.91 4.93 33.65
C LEU A 314 -3.31 5.25 35.02
N LEU A 315 -2.55 4.31 35.58
CA LEU A 315 -1.79 4.46 36.80
C LEU A 315 -0.31 4.23 36.50
N VAL A 316 0.55 4.97 37.22
CA VAL A 316 2.00 4.81 37.14
C VAL A 316 2.47 4.34 38.51
N LEU A 317 2.71 3.05 38.63
CA LEU A 317 3.01 2.39 39.89
C LEU A 317 4.34 1.60 39.78
N GLN A 318 4.96 1.29 40.94
CA GLN A 318 6.03 0.30 41.00
C GLN A 318 5.43 -1.11 40.88
N ASP A 319 6.20 -2.06 40.37
CA ASP A 319 5.71 -3.43 40.10
C ASP A 319 4.98 -4.08 41.26
N ALA A 320 5.54 -3.94 42.50
CA ALA A 320 4.92 -4.53 43.69
C ALA A 320 3.56 -3.89 44.04
N ASP A 321 3.44 -2.57 43.88
CA ASP A 321 2.20 -1.84 44.11
C ASP A 321 1.17 -2.18 43.04
N ALA A 322 1.61 -2.29 41.80
CA ALA A 322 0.77 -2.71 40.67
C ALA A 322 0.23 -4.12 40.86
N ASP A 323 1.07 -5.08 41.28
CA ASP A 323 0.65 -6.47 41.58
C ASP A 323 -0.40 -6.52 42.69
N GLY A 324 -0.18 -5.77 43.76
CA GLY A 324 -1.11 -5.69 44.88
C GLY A 324 -2.46 -5.07 44.49
N LEU A 325 -2.46 -3.97 43.77
CA LEU A 325 -3.67 -3.30 43.33
C LEU A 325 -4.45 -4.15 42.32
N GLU A 326 -3.75 -4.78 41.36
CA GLU A 326 -4.36 -5.67 40.38
C GLU A 326 -5.04 -6.87 41.03
N ALA A 327 -4.38 -7.49 42.03
CA ALA A 327 -4.95 -8.63 42.77
C ALA A 327 -6.24 -8.21 43.51
N GLU A 328 -6.23 -7.06 44.17
CA GLU A 328 -7.39 -6.54 44.90
C GLU A 328 -8.56 -6.21 43.96
N LEU A 329 -8.29 -5.57 42.81
CA LEU A 329 -9.31 -5.27 41.81
C LEU A 329 -9.86 -6.54 41.16
N LYS A 330 -9.04 -7.57 40.93
CA LYS A 330 -9.49 -8.88 40.41
C LYS A 330 -10.38 -9.64 41.39
N GLU A 331 -10.09 -9.54 42.71
CA GLU A 331 -10.96 -10.13 43.74
C GLU A 331 -12.36 -9.43 43.75
N MET A 332 -12.38 -8.14 43.46
CA MET A 332 -13.63 -7.37 43.39
C MET A 332 -14.40 -7.63 42.10
N ASP A 333 -13.70 -7.94 41.00
CA ASP A 333 -14.25 -8.16 39.67
C ASP A 333 -14.64 -9.63 39.44
N THR A 334 -15.67 -10.08 40.12
CA THR A 334 -16.16 -11.46 40.03
C THR A 334 -16.78 -11.79 38.66
N GLU A 335 -17.24 -10.80 37.92
CA GLU A 335 -17.88 -10.96 36.61
C GLU A 335 -16.92 -10.81 35.45
N GLN A 336 -15.65 -10.51 35.71
CA GLN A 336 -14.58 -10.28 34.71
C GLN A 336 -14.92 -9.15 33.71
N GLU A 337 -15.44 -8.05 34.20
CA GLU A 337 -15.79 -6.87 33.43
C GLU A 337 -14.59 -5.96 33.12
N LEU A 338 -13.49 -6.10 33.91
CA LEU A 338 -12.30 -5.26 33.80
C LEU A 338 -11.18 -5.95 33.00
N LEU A 339 -10.58 -5.21 32.09
CA LEU A 339 -9.37 -5.62 31.40
C LEU A 339 -8.17 -4.90 32.01
N PHE A 340 -7.17 -5.64 32.45
CA PHE A 340 -5.93 -5.12 33.00
C PHE A 340 -4.83 -5.21 31.95
N LEU A 341 -4.23 -4.08 31.62
CA LEU A 341 -3.13 -3.98 30.66
C LEU A 341 -1.89 -3.46 31.39
N ARG A 342 -0.73 -4.05 31.12
CA ARG A 342 0.56 -3.60 31.62
C ARG A 342 1.46 -3.19 30.46
N ASP A 343 1.95 -1.99 30.55
CA ASP A 343 3.02 -1.49 29.68
C ASP A 343 4.35 -1.64 30.42
N LYS A 344 5.39 -2.12 29.74
CA LYS A 344 6.70 -2.43 30.33
C LYS A 344 7.68 -1.30 30.09
#